data_fa7589cc9de6fdeecfff466730f0cf65
#
_entry.id   fa7589cc9de6fdeecfff466730f0cf65
#
_cell.length_a   1.000
_cell.length_b   1.000
_cell.length_c   1.000
_cell.angle_alpha   90.00
_cell.angle_beta   90.00
_cell.angle_gamma   90.00
#
_symmetry.space_group_name_H-M   'P 1'
#
loop_
_entity.id
_entity.type
_entity.pdbx_description
1 polymer ?
#
loop_
_entity_poly.entity_id
_entity_poly.type
_entity_poly.pdbx_seq_one_letter_code
_entity_poly.pdbx_strand_id
1 'polypeptide(L)'
;MLLGTILKRLEAEADAAEALEALGDIVLLTEVQAMGDLHGESLGDYVAGATRRFAADASSEDWLALMTAIERSDDPARTTLDRMLRWSLARDAVVPAAMGCEIGRAHV
;
A
#
# COMPACT_ATOMS: atom_id res chain seq x y z
N MET A 1 -1.08 15.81 -13.24
CA MET A 1 -1.38 14.38 -13.45
C MET A 1 -2.66 14.00 -12.73
N LEU A 2 -3.52 13.28 -13.41
CA LEU A 2 -4.81 12.90 -12.83
C LEU A 2 -4.65 11.68 -11.93
N LEU A 3 -5.36 11.70 -10.80
CA LEU A 3 -5.31 10.59 -9.85
C LEU A 3 -5.73 9.27 -10.49
N GLY A 4 -6.78 9.27 -11.32
CA GLY A 4 -7.22 8.07 -12.00
C GLY A 4 -6.15 7.44 -12.88
N THR A 5 -5.34 8.26 -13.53
CA THR A 5 -4.22 7.79 -14.35
C THR A 5 -3.15 7.14 -13.47
N ILE A 6 -2.85 7.75 -12.33
CA ILE A 6 -1.89 7.21 -11.37
C ILE A 6 -2.34 5.84 -10.87
N LEU A 7 -3.61 5.75 -10.45
CA LEU A 7 -4.17 4.51 -9.93
C LEU A 7 -4.12 3.40 -10.97
N LYS A 8 -4.46 3.73 -12.21
CA LYS A 8 -4.48 2.76 -13.29
C LYS A 8 -3.08 2.20 -13.57
N ARG A 9 -2.07 3.06 -13.53
CA ARG A 9 -0.68 2.63 -13.73
C ARG A 9 -0.20 1.73 -12.59
N LEU A 10 -0.58 2.04 -11.36
CA LEU A 10 -0.16 1.27 -10.21
C LEU A 10 -0.85 -0.09 -10.11
N GLU A 11 -1.94 -0.29 -10.85
CA GLU A 11 -2.60 -1.59 -10.92
C GLU A 11 -1.85 -2.57 -11.81
N ALA A 12 -0.97 -2.08 -12.68
CA ALA A 12 -0.14 -2.94 -13.51
C ALA A 12 1.07 -3.40 -12.68
N GLU A 13 1.22 -4.69 -12.51
CA GLU A 13 2.23 -5.28 -11.62
C GLU A 13 3.65 -4.80 -11.91
N ALA A 14 4.05 -4.78 -13.17
CA ALA A 14 5.41 -4.38 -13.54
C ALA A 14 5.65 -2.89 -13.25
N ASP A 15 4.66 -2.04 -13.56
CA ASP A 15 4.76 -0.61 -13.31
C ASP A 15 4.75 -0.31 -11.82
N ALA A 16 3.98 -1.09 -11.06
CA ALA A 16 3.88 -0.93 -9.61
C ALA A 16 5.21 -1.21 -8.93
N ALA A 17 5.87 -2.30 -9.31
CA ALA A 17 7.18 -2.66 -8.75
C ALA A 17 8.21 -1.59 -9.06
N GLU A 18 8.24 -1.12 -10.31
CA GLU A 18 9.17 -0.09 -10.73
C GLU A 18 8.94 1.22 -9.97
N ALA A 19 7.68 1.59 -9.77
CA ALA A 19 7.32 2.80 -9.03
C ALA A 19 7.80 2.72 -7.58
N LEU A 20 7.65 1.55 -6.95
CA LEU A 20 8.10 1.36 -5.58
C LEU A 20 9.62 1.50 -5.47
N GLU A 21 10.35 0.90 -6.39
CA GLU A 21 11.81 1.00 -6.40
C GLU A 21 12.26 2.44 -6.62
N ALA A 22 11.54 3.17 -7.45
CA ALA A 22 11.85 4.58 -7.75
C ALA A 22 11.65 5.51 -6.55
N LEU A 23 10.86 5.11 -5.54
CA LEU A 23 10.69 5.90 -4.33
C LEU A 23 12.00 6.09 -3.57
N GLY A 24 12.89 5.10 -3.63
CA GLY A 24 14.15 5.17 -2.93
C GLY A 24 14.04 5.02 -1.42
N ASP A 25 12.89 4.61 -0.92
CA ASP A 25 12.66 4.42 0.51
C ASP A 25 12.89 2.94 0.87
N ILE A 26 14.09 2.66 1.36
CA ILE A 26 14.50 1.29 1.66
C ILE A 26 13.67 0.66 2.78
N VAL A 27 13.28 1.45 3.77
CA VAL A 27 12.46 0.94 4.88
C VAL A 27 11.10 0.50 4.35
N LEU A 28 10.46 1.34 3.55
CA LEU A 28 9.17 1.02 2.96
C LEU A 28 9.27 -0.20 2.04
N LEU A 29 10.31 -0.25 1.22
CA LEU A 29 10.55 -1.38 0.31
C LEU A 29 10.68 -2.68 1.10
N THR A 30 11.44 -2.67 2.18
CA THR A 30 11.64 -3.84 3.03
C THR A 30 10.33 -4.30 3.67
N GLU A 31 9.53 -3.36 4.15
CA GLU A 31 8.23 -3.67 4.75
C GLU A 31 7.28 -4.28 3.74
N VAL A 32 7.25 -3.74 2.53
CA VAL A 32 6.40 -4.27 1.46
C VAL A 32 6.87 -5.67 1.05
N GLN A 33 8.17 -5.89 0.96
CA GLN A 33 8.72 -7.20 0.65
C GLN A 33 8.32 -8.23 1.70
N ALA A 34 8.48 -7.88 2.97
CA ALA A 34 8.15 -8.78 4.06
C ALA A 34 6.66 -9.14 4.06
N MET A 35 5.81 -8.15 3.84
CA MET A 35 4.38 -8.38 3.81
C MET A 35 3.97 -9.20 2.57
N GLY A 36 4.58 -8.92 1.44
CA GLY A 36 4.36 -9.70 0.22
C GLY A 36 4.75 -11.16 0.40
N ASP A 37 5.92 -11.40 0.98
CA ASP A 37 6.39 -12.77 1.25
C ASP A 37 5.43 -13.51 2.18
N LEU A 38 4.90 -12.82 3.17
CA LEU A 38 3.94 -13.40 4.11
C LEU A 38 2.68 -13.87 3.41
N HIS A 39 2.27 -13.17 2.37
CA HIS A 39 1.04 -13.48 1.60
C HIS A 39 1.33 -14.23 0.29
N GLY A 40 2.58 -14.57 0.03
CA GLY A 40 2.94 -15.26 -1.20
C GLY A 40 2.85 -14.38 -2.45
N GLU A 41 3.09 -13.09 -2.29
CA GLU A 41 2.99 -12.11 -3.36
C GLU A 41 4.34 -11.49 -3.70
N SER A 42 4.56 -11.17 -4.98
CA SER A 42 5.72 -10.40 -5.40
C SER A 42 5.52 -8.93 -5.00
N LEU A 43 6.59 -8.13 -5.12
CA LEU A 43 6.49 -6.68 -4.86
C LEU A 43 5.40 -6.04 -5.72
N GLY A 44 5.42 -6.33 -7.02
CA GLY A 44 4.43 -5.77 -7.93
C GLY A 44 3.01 -6.20 -7.59
N ASP A 45 2.83 -7.46 -7.22
CA ASP A 45 1.53 -7.99 -6.80
C ASP A 45 1.01 -7.26 -5.58
N TYR A 46 1.88 -7.08 -4.59
CA TYR A 46 1.47 -6.42 -3.35
C TYR A 46 1.08 -4.97 -3.59
N VAL A 47 1.91 -4.24 -4.35
CA VAL A 47 1.63 -2.83 -4.65
C VAL A 47 0.34 -2.68 -5.45
N ALA A 48 0.16 -3.47 -6.49
CA ALA A 48 -1.05 -3.43 -7.30
C ALA A 48 -2.28 -3.79 -6.47
N GLY A 49 -2.15 -4.81 -5.60
CA GLY A 49 -3.21 -5.21 -4.69
C GLY A 49 -3.55 -4.13 -3.68
N ALA A 50 -2.53 -3.44 -3.13
CA ALA A 50 -2.74 -2.34 -2.20
C ALA A 50 -3.53 -1.21 -2.85
N THR A 51 -3.20 -0.89 -4.11
CA THR A 51 -3.92 0.14 -4.86
C THR A 51 -5.39 -0.23 -5.01
N ARG A 52 -5.67 -1.48 -5.37
CA ARG A 52 -7.05 -1.94 -5.53
C ARG A 52 -7.81 -1.95 -4.21
N ARG A 53 -7.14 -2.37 -3.12
CA ARG A 53 -7.78 -2.40 -1.80
C ARG A 53 -8.07 -1.00 -1.30
N PHE A 54 -7.16 -0.05 -1.53
CA PHE A 54 -7.41 1.34 -1.16
C PHE A 54 -8.63 1.88 -1.91
N ALA A 55 -8.69 1.64 -3.22
CA ALA A 55 -9.79 2.12 -4.03
C ALA A 55 -11.14 1.55 -3.59
N ALA A 56 -11.14 0.30 -3.13
CA ALA A 56 -12.38 -0.38 -2.72
C ALA A 56 -12.78 -0.09 -1.27
N ASP A 57 -11.82 0.02 -0.35
CA ASP A 57 -12.08 -0.01 1.07
C ASP A 57 -11.75 1.26 1.85
N ALA A 58 -11.01 2.18 1.27
CA ALA A 58 -10.60 3.39 1.97
C ALA A 58 -11.82 4.24 2.34
N SER A 59 -11.81 4.81 3.53
CA SER A 59 -12.88 5.69 3.98
C SER A 59 -12.82 7.04 3.29
N SER A 60 -13.88 7.85 3.44
CA SER A 60 -13.88 9.21 2.94
C SER A 60 -12.75 10.03 3.54
N GLU A 61 -12.43 9.76 4.81
CA GLU A 61 -11.32 10.44 5.50
C GLU A 61 -9.98 10.05 4.88
N ASP A 62 -9.80 8.77 4.55
CA ASP A 62 -8.58 8.30 3.90
C ASP A 62 -8.40 8.96 2.54
N TRP A 63 -9.47 9.03 1.75
CA TRP A 63 -9.44 9.69 0.44
C TRP A 63 -9.12 11.17 0.58
N LEU A 64 -9.73 11.84 1.55
CA LEU A 64 -9.49 13.28 1.78
C LEU A 64 -8.03 13.51 2.17
N ALA A 65 -7.48 12.67 3.04
CA ALA A 65 -6.09 12.78 3.45
C ALA A 65 -5.15 12.59 2.27
N LEU A 66 -5.45 11.63 1.39
CA LEU A 66 -4.67 11.40 0.18
C LEU A 66 -4.72 12.60 -0.75
N MET A 67 -5.92 13.11 -1.02
CA MET A 67 -6.08 14.26 -1.91
C MET A 67 -5.37 15.49 -1.38
N THR A 68 -5.45 15.72 -0.07
CA THR A 68 -4.76 16.83 0.57
C THR A 68 -3.24 16.69 0.43
N ALA A 69 -2.73 15.49 0.63
CA ALA A 69 -1.30 15.23 0.51
C ALA A 69 -0.82 15.45 -0.94
N ILE A 70 -1.62 15.02 -1.91
CA ILE A 70 -1.31 15.20 -3.33
C ILE A 70 -1.23 16.68 -3.68
N GLU A 71 -2.16 17.49 -3.18
CA GLU A 71 -2.18 18.93 -3.44
C GLU A 71 -0.93 19.64 -2.93
N ARG A 72 -0.33 19.14 -1.88
CA ARG A 72 0.88 19.71 -1.27
C ARG A 72 2.16 19.13 -1.83
N SER A 73 2.07 18.15 -2.70
CA SER A 73 3.22 17.41 -3.19
C SER A 73 3.71 17.92 -4.54
N ASP A 74 5.02 17.90 -4.71
CA ASP A 74 5.65 18.18 -6.01
C ASP A 74 5.61 16.94 -6.90
N ASP A 75 5.36 15.76 -6.32
CA ASP A 75 5.30 14.52 -7.06
C ASP A 75 4.06 13.72 -6.64
N PRO A 76 2.92 13.99 -7.29
CA PRO A 76 1.66 13.32 -6.94
C PRO A 76 1.70 11.80 -7.01
N ALA A 77 2.39 11.24 -8.01
CA ALA A 77 2.46 9.79 -8.16
C ALA A 77 3.19 9.15 -6.98
N ARG A 78 4.30 9.75 -6.57
CA ARG A 78 5.08 9.27 -5.44
C ARG A 78 4.29 9.37 -4.14
N THR A 79 3.61 10.49 -3.92
CA THR A 79 2.80 10.70 -2.73
C THR A 79 1.65 9.70 -2.67
N THR A 80 1.00 9.46 -3.79
CA THR A 80 -0.09 8.49 -3.88
C THR A 80 0.39 7.11 -3.48
N LEU A 81 1.49 6.66 -4.07
CA LEU A 81 2.04 5.34 -3.80
C LEU A 81 2.44 5.19 -2.34
N ASP A 82 3.16 6.17 -1.80
CA ASP A 82 3.61 6.14 -0.41
C ASP A 82 2.42 6.02 0.55
N ARG A 83 1.41 6.84 0.36
CA ARG A 83 0.23 6.85 1.24
C ARG A 83 -0.56 5.57 1.17
N MET A 84 -0.79 5.06 -0.03
CA MET A 84 -1.55 3.82 -0.22
C MET A 84 -0.84 2.62 0.37
N LEU A 85 0.48 2.56 0.22
CA LEU A 85 1.26 1.46 0.78
C LEU A 85 1.26 1.50 2.30
N ARG A 86 1.42 2.67 2.90
CA ARG A 86 1.38 2.78 4.37
C ARG A 86 0.02 2.41 4.92
N TRP A 87 -1.04 2.81 4.23
CA TRP A 87 -2.40 2.43 4.59
C TRP A 87 -2.58 0.91 4.54
N SER A 88 -2.13 0.28 3.46
CA SER A 88 -2.26 -1.17 3.28
C SER A 88 -1.44 -1.94 4.29
N LEU A 89 -0.19 -1.52 4.53
CA LEU A 89 0.68 -2.17 5.49
C LEU A 89 0.11 -2.09 6.91
N ALA A 90 -0.46 -0.96 7.28
CA ALA A 90 -1.07 -0.79 8.59
C ALA A 90 -2.24 -1.74 8.79
N ARG A 91 -3.07 -1.92 7.78
CA ARG A 91 -4.20 -2.85 7.83
C ARG A 91 -3.72 -4.30 7.94
N ASP A 92 -2.76 -4.67 7.10
CA ASP A 92 -2.27 -6.04 7.04
C ASP A 92 -1.53 -6.42 8.32
N ALA A 93 -0.84 -5.48 8.93
CA ALA A 93 -0.15 -5.73 10.18
C ALA A 93 -1.12 -6.03 11.32
N VAL A 94 -2.28 -5.39 11.32
CA VAL A 94 -3.28 -5.59 12.36
C VAL A 94 -3.99 -6.93 12.19
N VAL A 95 -4.40 -7.26 10.98
CA VAL A 95 -5.17 -8.48 10.70
C VAL A 95 -4.41 -9.75 11.05
N PRO A 96 -3.17 -9.94 10.58
CA PRO A 96 -2.41 -11.14 10.94
C PRO A 96 -2.17 -11.25 12.44
N ALA A 97 -1.89 -10.15 13.11
CA ALA A 97 -1.66 -10.15 14.55
C ALA A 97 -2.91 -10.60 15.31
N ALA A 98 -4.07 -10.12 14.89
CA ALA A 98 -5.32 -10.49 15.52
C ALA A 98 -5.62 -11.98 15.32
N MET A 99 -5.32 -12.51 14.17
CA MET A 99 -5.54 -13.93 13.86
C MET A 99 -4.55 -14.82 14.60
N GLY A 100 -3.33 -14.38 14.67
CA GLY A 100 -2.27 -15.16 15.32
C GLY A 100 -2.47 -15.31 16.80
N CYS A 101 -3.14 -14.37 17.38
CA CYS A 101 -3.42 -14.44 18.80
C CYS A 101 -4.38 -15.51 19.15
N GLU A 102 -4.82 -15.91 18.26
CA GLU A 102 -5.59 -16.87 18.52
C GLU A 102 -5.12 -17.93 18.83
N ILE A 103 -4.48 -17.68 18.97
CA ILE A 103 -4.01 -18.20 19.21
C ILE A 103 -3.60 -18.21 19.93
N GLY A 104 -3.79 -17.95 20.05
CA GLY A 104 -3.58 -17.86 20.55
C GLY A 104 -3.54 -17.60 21.23
N ARG A 105 -4.07 -17.76 21.30
CA ARG A 105 -4.16 -17.61 21.78
C ARG A 105 -4.23 -17.42 22.46
N ALA A 106 -4.47 -17.56 22.44
CA ALA A 106 -4.59 -17.54 22.82
C ALA A 106 -4.54 -17.27 23.45
N HIS A 107 -5.04 -17.37 23.60
CA HIS A 107 -5.07 -17.21 23.98
C HIS A 107 -5.09 -16.98 24.48
N VAL A 108 -5.24 -17.25 24.52
CA VAL A 108 -5.43 -17.08 24.80
C VAL A 108 -5.34 -17.06 25.02
#